data_61b79b20c19b861d2d4a0039efc198a1
#
_entry.id   61b79b20c19b861d2d4a0039efc198a1
#
_cell.length_a   1.000
_cell.length_b   1.000
_cell.length_c   1.000
_cell.angle_alpha   90.00
_cell.angle_beta   90.00
_cell.angle_gamma   90.00
#
_symmetry.space_group_name_H-M   'P 1'
#
loop_
_entity.id
_entity.type
_entity.pdbx_description
1 polymer ?
#
loop_
_entity_poly.entity_id
_entity_poly.type
_entity_poly.pdbx_seq_one_letter_code
_entity_poly.pdbx_strand_id
1 'polypeptide(L)'
;VPTLVDPLTVPSSAPMQATTPTSAVPGARRPAVRELASWRVLRMWANGDTLADAVTVKLIGVHEGHSIVVTAPEDASSMPVKEGAIYRFRSFSGESTYEFIAPLVKTCSEPFEYFHIGWPQQQHVERRELRAAPRVKTELPCMVYPGAQATGRFVKGTISDLSTGGAAIALHDDLSVFYDEVKVVFQLAVAEQDVMIEARARPVRKPDETGERLLGVSFVALSSAEKLALHAYVTAGLVRELEIPLYARV
;
A
#
# COMPACT_ATOMS: atom_id res chain seq x y z
N VAL A 1 51.41 9.27 64.19
CA VAL A 1 50.92 10.22 63.15
C VAL A 1 50.23 9.40 62.10
N PRO A 2 48.90 9.41 61.96
CA PRO A 2 48.21 8.68 60.91
C PRO A 2 48.09 9.58 59.68
N THR A 3 48.46 9.01 58.55
CA THR A 3 48.41 9.58 57.21
C THR A 3 46.95 9.68 56.70
N LEU A 4 46.56 10.84 56.23
CA LEU A 4 45.27 11.07 55.54
C LEU A 4 45.24 10.28 54.24
N VAL A 5 44.11 9.58 53.99
CA VAL A 5 43.78 8.94 52.72
C VAL A 5 42.83 9.88 51.97
N ASP A 6 43.21 10.29 50.73
CA ASP A 6 42.41 11.09 49.81
C ASP A 6 41.13 10.35 49.34
N PRO A 7 40.01 11.04 49.16
CA PRO A 7 38.80 10.45 48.63
C PRO A 7 38.85 10.23 47.10
N LEU A 8 38.44 9.06 46.70
CA LEU A 8 38.29 8.54 45.37
C LEU A 8 37.56 9.51 44.41
N THR A 9 38.25 9.85 43.33
CA THR A 9 37.72 10.56 42.16
C THR A 9 36.76 9.64 41.41
N VAL A 10 35.49 10.02 41.34
CA VAL A 10 34.46 9.34 40.52
C VAL A 10 34.70 9.73 39.07
N PRO A 11 34.79 8.80 38.10
CA PRO A 11 34.89 9.17 36.71
C PRO A 11 33.55 9.74 36.18
N SER A 12 33.64 10.97 35.65
CA SER A 12 32.57 11.66 34.96
C SER A 12 32.10 10.83 33.76
N SER A 13 30.85 10.37 33.81
CA SER A 13 30.18 9.76 32.67
C SER A 13 29.94 10.81 31.58
N ALA A 14 30.60 10.67 30.44
CA ALA A 14 30.36 11.45 29.25
C ALA A 14 28.90 11.26 28.76
N PRO A 15 28.24 12.32 28.27
CA PRO A 15 26.90 12.19 27.74
C PRO A 15 26.93 11.38 26.44
N MET A 16 26.13 10.34 26.42
CA MET A 16 25.84 9.51 25.25
C MET A 16 25.26 10.40 24.13
N GLN A 17 26.04 10.61 23.09
CA GLN A 17 25.59 11.35 21.91
C GLN A 17 24.39 10.62 21.30
N ALA A 18 23.24 11.28 21.30
CA ALA A 18 22.07 10.86 20.58
C ALA A 18 22.41 10.83 19.08
N THR A 19 22.43 9.65 18.51
CA THR A 19 22.51 9.46 17.04
C THR A 19 21.26 10.06 16.43
N THR A 20 21.43 11.15 15.72
CA THR A 20 20.41 11.80 14.88
C THR A 20 19.92 10.79 13.84
N PRO A 21 18.62 10.53 13.71
CA PRO A 21 18.13 9.68 12.64
C PRO A 21 18.27 10.42 11.32
N THR A 22 18.88 9.71 10.39
CA THR A 22 19.12 10.04 9.00
C THR A 22 17.94 10.70 8.31
N SER A 23 18.25 11.83 7.66
CA SER A 23 17.64 12.47 6.50
C SER A 23 16.23 12.01 6.09
N ALA A 24 15.24 12.82 6.45
CA ALA A 24 13.90 12.76 5.88
C ALA A 24 13.94 13.05 4.37
N VAL A 25 13.37 12.17 3.57
CA VAL A 25 13.13 12.39 2.14
C VAL A 25 12.22 13.62 1.99
N PRO A 26 12.60 14.65 1.20
CA PRO A 26 11.78 15.82 1.01
C PRO A 26 10.54 15.46 0.18
N GLY A 27 9.35 15.66 0.74
CA GLY A 27 8.09 15.51 0.02
C GLY A 27 7.04 14.60 0.66
N ALA A 28 7.34 13.83 1.68
CA ALA A 28 6.35 13.03 2.38
C ALA A 28 5.44 13.96 3.21
N ARG A 29 4.24 14.26 2.72
CA ARG A 29 3.17 14.85 3.54
C ARG A 29 2.95 13.93 4.73
N ARG A 30 3.18 14.43 5.95
CA ARG A 30 2.83 13.70 7.17
C ARG A 30 1.33 13.47 7.18
N PRO A 31 0.84 12.23 7.25
CA PRO A 31 -0.59 11.96 7.24
C PRO A 31 -1.23 12.62 8.44
N ALA A 32 -2.34 13.29 8.22
CA ALA A 32 -3.18 13.71 9.33
C ALA A 32 -3.75 12.45 9.98
N VAL A 33 -3.67 12.35 11.30
CA VAL A 33 -4.16 11.20 12.09
C VAL A 33 -5.66 10.91 11.83
N ARG A 34 -6.41 11.86 11.27
CA ARG A 34 -7.79 11.71 10.81
C ARG A 34 -7.99 10.64 9.72
N GLU A 35 -6.95 10.27 8.98
CA GLU A 35 -7.03 9.21 7.96
C GLU A 35 -7.15 7.81 8.58
N LEU A 36 -6.81 7.64 9.87
CA LEU A 36 -6.92 6.37 10.59
C LEU A 36 -8.34 5.80 10.60
N ALA A 37 -9.35 6.64 10.65
CA ALA A 37 -10.74 6.22 10.67
C ALA A 37 -11.21 5.51 9.39
N SER A 38 -10.47 5.63 8.28
CA SER A 38 -10.76 4.95 7.03
C SER A 38 -10.18 3.53 6.93
N TRP A 39 -9.34 3.14 7.89
CA TRP A 39 -8.72 1.82 7.88
C TRP A 39 -9.70 0.76 8.36
N ARG A 40 -9.84 -0.31 7.62
CA ARG A 40 -10.71 -1.44 8.02
C ARG A 40 -9.91 -2.62 8.56
N VAL A 41 -8.72 -2.83 8.03
CA VAL A 41 -7.86 -3.98 8.33
C VAL A 41 -6.44 -3.49 8.56
N LEU A 42 -5.80 -4.02 9.60
CA LEU A 42 -4.40 -3.77 9.91
C LEU A 42 -3.65 -5.10 9.99
N ARG A 43 -2.39 -5.06 9.55
CA ARG A 43 -1.40 -6.11 9.87
C ARG A 43 -0.66 -5.67 11.11
N MET A 44 -0.56 -6.56 12.11
CA MET A 44 0.07 -6.32 13.41
C MET A 44 1.18 -7.36 13.63
N TRP A 45 2.37 -6.93 14.07
CA TRP A 45 3.48 -7.83 14.44
C TRP A 45 4.31 -7.24 15.58
N ALA A 46 5.04 -8.11 16.32
CA ALA A 46 5.89 -7.66 17.41
C ALA A 46 7.05 -6.80 16.90
N ASN A 47 7.49 -5.86 17.73
CA ASN A 47 8.63 -5.02 17.38
C ASN A 47 9.93 -5.84 17.42
N GLY A 48 10.49 -6.13 16.28
CA GLY A 48 11.63 -7.02 16.08
C GLY A 48 11.35 -8.16 15.08
N ASP A 49 10.09 -8.50 14.88
CA ASP A 49 9.66 -9.46 13.87
C ASP A 49 9.48 -8.82 12.48
N THR A 50 9.15 -9.64 11.51
CA THR A 50 8.95 -9.22 10.12
C THR A 50 7.46 -9.15 9.76
N LEU A 51 7.14 -8.49 8.63
CA LEU A 51 5.78 -8.48 8.11
C LEU A 51 5.25 -9.88 7.73
N ALA A 52 6.15 -10.86 7.51
CA ALA A 52 5.74 -12.24 7.24
C ALA A 52 5.05 -12.86 8.46
N ASP A 53 5.49 -12.47 9.66
CA ASP A 53 4.95 -12.96 10.94
C ASP A 53 3.71 -12.17 11.40
N ALA A 54 3.26 -11.20 10.59
CA ALA A 54 2.17 -10.31 10.96
C ALA A 54 0.82 -11.02 10.95
N VAL A 55 0.04 -10.84 12.01
CA VAL A 55 -1.36 -11.23 12.10
C VAL A 55 -2.29 -10.16 11.56
N THR A 56 -3.49 -10.55 11.18
CA THR A 56 -4.53 -9.63 10.70
C THR A 56 -5.48 -9.28 11.83
N VAL A 57 -5.71 -7.99 12.04
CA VAL A 57 -6.70 -7.46 12.99
C VAL A 57 -7.62 -6.47 12.26
N LYS A 58 -8.89 -6.39 12.70
CA LYS A 58 -9.89 -5.49 12.09
C LYS A 58 -10.09 -4.27 12.98
N LEU A 59 -10.18 -3.09 12.39
CA LEU A 59 -10.49 -1.87 13.12
C LEU A 59 -11.94 -1.90 13.60
N ILE A 60 -12.14 -1.72 14.91
CA ILE A 60 -13.45 -1.55 15.54
C ILE A 60 -13.79 -0.07 15.66
N GLY A 61 -12.82 0.74 16.09
CA GLY A 61 -13.02 2.16 16.28
C GLY A 61 -11.74 2.91 16.63
N VAL A 62 -11.86 4.23 16.60
CA VAL A 62 -10.77 5.15 16.92
C VAL A 62 -11.28 6.20 17.89
N HIS A 63 -10.58 6.35 19.00
CA HIS A 63 -10.74 7.49 19.91
C HIS A 63 -9.51 8.39 19.75
N GLU A 64 -9.68 9.45 18.97
CA GLU A 64 -8.59 10.34 18.57
C GLU A 64 -7.82 10.88 19.81
N GLY A 65 -6.50 10.81 19.74
CA GLY A 65 -5.61 11.22 20.82
C GLY A 65 -5.48 10.24 21.98
N HIS A 66 -6.26 9.15 22.02
CA HIS A 66 -6.31 8.20 23.13
C HIS A 66 -5.94 6.78 22.71
N SER A 67 -6.76 6.16 21.87
CA SER A 67 -6.53 4.76 21.48
C SER A 67 -7.18 4.39 20.14
N ILE A 68 -6.68 3.31 19.57
CA ILE A 68 -7.25 2.58 18.44
C ILE A 68 -7.76 1.25 19.00
N VAL A 69 -8.99 0.88 18.67
CA VAL A 69 -9.59 -0.39 19.10
C VAL A 69 -9.64 -1.34 17.90
N VAL A 70 -9.08 -2.53 18.08
CA VAL A 70 -9.02 -3.56 17.04
C VAL A 70 -9.50 -4.91 17.59
N THR A 71 -9.98 -5.80 16.71
CA THR A 71 -10.29 -7.19 17.11
C THR A 71 -9.02 -7.92 17.52
N ALA A 72 -9.15 -8.97 18.33
CA ALA A 72 -8.08 -9.96 18.43
C ALA A 72 -7.85 -10.62 17.05
N PRO A 73 -6.64 -11.13 16.77
CA PRO A 73 -6.38 -11.92 15.57
C PRO A 73 -7.20 -13.23 15.60
N GLU A 74 -7.66 -13.67 14.45
CA GLU A 74 -8.42 -14.93 14.32
C GLU A 74 -7.57 -16.16 14.71
N ASP A 75 -6.26 -16.07 14.52
CA ASP A 75 -5.28 -17.07 14.96
C ASP A 75 -4.41 -16.49 16.08
N ALA A 76 -4.96 -16.50 17.30
CA ALA A 76 -4.28 -15.99 18.50
C ALA A 76 -3.02 -16.78 18.90
N SER A 77 -2.84 -18.01 18.38
CA SER A 77 -1.69 -18.84 18.68
C SER A 77 -0.42 -18.42 17.95
N SER A 78 -0.56 -17.64 16.89
CA SER A 78 0.56 -17.29 16.00
C SER A 78 1.43 -16.13 16.52
N MET A 79 0.93 -15.34 17.49
CA MET A 79 1.69 -14.21 18.05
C MET A 79 1.40 -14.02 19.54
N PRO A 80 2.42 -14.09 20.43
CA PRO A 80 2.23 -13.82 21.84
C PRO A 80 1.86 -12.34 22.04
N VAL A 81 0.68 -12.10 22.61
CA VAL A 81 0.16 -10.77 22.88
C VAL A 81 0.39 -10.43 24.34
N LYS A 82 1.03 -9.28 24.62
CA LYS A 82 1.34 -8.82 25.98
C LYS A 82 1.01 -7.35 26.14
N GLU A 83 0.24 -7.00 27.18
CA GLU A 83 -0.02 -5.61 27.55
C GLU A 83 1.28 -4.87 27.88
N GLY A 84 1.37 -3.63 27.43
CA GLY A 84 2.57 -2.79 27.54
C GLY A 84 3.63 -3.06 26.47
N ALA A 85 3.57 -4.17 25.74
CA ALA A 85 4.51 -4.42 24.65
C ALA A 85 4.22 -3.53 23.45
N ILE A 86 5.27 -3.25 22.69
CA ILE A 86 5.23 -2.39 21.49
C ILE A 86 5.08 -3.26 20.27
N TYR A 87 4.10 -2.90 19.43
CA TYR A 87 3.81 -3.57 18.18
C TYR A 87 3.92 -2.61 16.99
N ARG A 88 4.20 -3.18 15.83
CA ARG A 88 4.14 -2.49 14.54
C ARG A 88 2.82 -2.79 13.88
N PHE A 89 2.28 -1.78 13.24
CA PHE A 89 1.02 -1.87 12.52
C PHE A 89 1.19 -1.35 11.11
N ARG A 90 0.56 -2.03 10.14
CA ARG A 90 0.48 -1.54 8.77
C ARG A 90 -0.96 -1.62 8.29
N SER A 91 -1.45 -0.53 7.76
CA SER A 91 -2.74 -0.46 7.09
C SER A 91 -2.60 -0.01 5.66
N PHE A 92 -3.62 -0.33 4.86
CA PHE A 92 -3.74 0.08 3.48
C PHE A 92 -4.95 1.01 3.36
N SER A 93 -4.75 2.16 2.76
CA SER A 93 -5.82 3.09 2.45
C SER A 93 -5.64 3.58 1.01
N GLY A 94 -6.47 3.06 0.10
CA GLY A 94 -6.40 3.40 -1.32
C GLY A 94 -5.03 3.08 -1.93
N GLU A 95 -4.24 4.12 -2.17
CA GLU A 95 -2.94 4.05 -2.85
C GLU A 95 -1.74 4.10 -1.90
N SER A 96 -2.00 4.25 -0.61
CA SER A 96 -0.96 4.42 0.40
C SER A 96 -0.98 3.30 1.44
N THR A 97 0.19 2.97 1.96
CA THR A 97 0.34 2.24 3.21
C THR A 97 0.68 3.21 4.32
N TYR A 98 0.14 2.92 5.49
CA TYR A 98 0.47 3.59 6.73
C TYR A 98 1.12 2.59 7.65
N GLU A 99 2.31 2.90 8.12
CA GLU A 99 3.01 2.09 9.10
C GLU A 99 3.24 2.93 10.35
N PHE A 100 2.93 2.35 11.51
CA PHE A 100 3.14 3.02 12.79
C PHE A 100 3.50 2.03 13.88
N ILE A 101 4.06 2.56 14.97
CA ILE A 101 4.44 1.82 16.15
C ILE A 101 3.59 2.34 17.32
N ALA A 102 3.01 1.42 18.08
CA ALA A 102 2.22 1.77 19.24
C ALA A 102 2.23 0.65 20.28
N PRO A 103 2.05 0.97 21.59
CA PRO A 103 1.92 -0.02 22.64
C PRO A 103 0.54 -0.67 22.61
N LEU A 104 0.46 -1.95 22.94
CA LEU A 104 -0.78 -2.60 23.34
C LEU A 104 -1.12 -2.15 24.76
N VAL A 105 -2.16 -1.34 24.89
CA VAL A 105 -2.55 -0.75 26.18
C VAL A 105 -3.31 -1.76 27.03
N LYS A 106 -4.27 -2.47 26.41
CA LYS A 106 -5.12 -3.41 27.11
C LYS A 106 -5.69 -4.47 26.19
N THR A 107 -5.83 -5.68 26.73
CA THR A 107 -6.60 -6.78 26.15
C THR A 107 -7.95 -6.88 26.86
N CYS A 108 -9.02 -7.06 26.13
CA CYS A 108 -10.38 -7.20 26.64
C CYS A 108 -10.99 -8.48 26.07
N SER A 109 -11.74 -9.21 26.89
CA SER A 109 -12.37 -10.50 26.53
C SER A 109 -13.89 -10.43 26.38
N GLU A 110 -14.50 -9.35 26.86
CA GLU A 110 -15.97 -9.18 26.82
C GLU A 110 -16.36 -7.93 26.03
N PRO A 111 -17.41 -7.99 25.20
CA PRO A 111 -18.26 -9.13 24.85
C PRO A 111 -17.62 -10.11 23.85
N PHE A 112 -16.43 -9.81 23.33
CA PHE A 112 -15.56 -10.62 22.47
C PHE A 112 -14.11 -10.13 22.68
N GLU A 113 -13.15 -10.88 22.20
CA GLU A 113 -11.74 -10.48 22.33
C GLU A 113 -11.37 -9.30 21.44
N TYR A 114 -10.85 -8.23 22.06
CA TYR A 114 -10.39 -7.03 21.36
C TYR A 114 -9.26 -6.33 22.10
N PHE A 115 -8.54 -5.48 21.40
CA PHE A 115 -7.35 -4.82 21.90
C PHE A 115 -7.48 -3.30 21.85
N HIS A 116 -7.02 -2.63 22.89
CA HIS A 116 -6.74 -1.22 22.88
C HIS A 116 -5.28 -0.98 22.54
N ILE A 117 -5.04 -0.35 21.42
CA ILE A 117 -3.73 0.09 20.96
C ILE A 117 -3.58 1.55 21.34
N GLY A 118 -2.44 1.93 21.90
CA GLY A 118 -2.15 3.33 22.21
C GLY A 118 -2.16 4.20 20.95
N TRP A 119 -2.47 5.48 21.16
CA TRP A 119 -2.46 6.44 20.08
C TRP A 119 -1.05 6.59 19.52
N PRO A 120 -0.82 6.39 18.21
CA PRO A 120 0.51 6.53 17.63
C PRO A 120 0.94 8.00 17.67
N GLN A 121 2.16 8.24 18.08
CA GLN A 121 2.72 9.58 17.98
C GLN A 121 2.92 9.93 16.50
N GLN A 122 2.54 11.13 16.10
CA GLN A 122 2.53 11.56 14.69
C GLN A 122 3.90 11.42 14.01
N GLN A 123 4.97 11.55 14.75
CA GLN A 123 6.35 11.36 14.26
C GLN A 123 6.69 9.90 13.91
N HIS A 124 5.91 8.94 14.43
CA HIS A 124 6.10 7.50 14.22
C HIS A 124 5.11 6.93 13.17
N VAL A 125 4.32 7.77 12.53
CA VAL A 125 3.43 7.35 11.45
C VAL A 125 4.12 7.63 10.12
N GLU A 126 4.50 6.56 9.42
CA GLU A 126 5.09 6.62 8.07
C GLU A 126 3.99 6.35 7.05
N ARG A 127 3.84 7.28 6.10
CA ARG A 127 3.04 7.04 4.90
C ARG A 127 3.97 6.69 3.75
N ARG A 128 3.68 5.60 3.07
CA ARG A 128 4.37 5.22 1.84
C ARG A 128 3.35 5.09 0.72
N GLU A 129 3.58 5.79 -0.34
CA GLU A 129 2.81 5.60 -1.56
C GLU A 129 3.23 4.26 -2.19
N LEU A 130 2.26 3.37 -2.36
CA LEU A 130 2.48 2.05 -2.95
C LEU A 130 2.63 2.12 -4.47
N ARG A 131 2.18 3.21 -5.07
CA ARG A 131 2.08 3.34 -6.51
C ARG A 131 2.78 4.61 -6.98
N ALA A 132 3.56 4.46 -8.04
CA ALA A 132 4.25 5.58 -8.67
C ALA A 132 3.29 6.52 -9.44
N ALA A 133 2.07 6.05 -9.75
CA ALA A 133 1.06 6.82 -10.47
C ALA A 133 -0.36 6.45 -10.01
N PRO A 134 -1.26 7.43 -9.95
CA PRO A 134 -2.66 7.19 -9.65
C PRO A 134 -3.32 6.32 -10.72
N ARG A 135 -4.38 5.64 -10.35
CA ARG A 135 -5.14 4.73 -11.21
C ARG A 135 -6.60 5.15 -11.27
N VAL A 136 -7.21 4.92 -12.40
CA VAL A 136 -8.63 5.12 -12.61
C VAL A 136 -9.30 3.79 -12.95
N LYS A 137 -10.49 3.58 -12.40
CA LYS A 137 -11.34 2.47 -12.79
C LYS A 137 -11.87 2.69 -14.17
N THR A 138 -11.88 1.63 -14.98
CA THR A 138 -12.31 1.70 -16.37
C THR A 138 -12.84 0.36 -16.84
N GLU A 139 -13.47 0.32 -18.01
CA GLU A 139 -13.94 -0.89 -18.69
C GLU A 139 -13.55 -0.82 -20.18
N LEU A 140 -12.25 -0.70 -20.45
CA LEU A 140 -11.77 -0.57 -21.82
C LEU A 140 -11.47 -1.94 -22.43
N PRO A 141 -12.09 -2.28 -23.57
CA PRO A 141 -11.73 -3.50 -24.28
C PRO A 141 -10.28 -3.40 -24.78
N CYS A 142 -9.56 -4.52 -24.71
CA CYS A 142 -8.18 -4.60 -25.17
C CYS A 142 -7.85 -5.96 -25.80
N MET A 143 -6.75 -5.97 -26.56
CA MET A 143 -6.13 -7.17 -27.10
C MET A 143 -4.75 -7.34 -26.47
N VAL A 144 -4.47 -8.54 -25.94
CA VAL A 144 -3.19 -8.91 -25.37
C VAL A 144 -2.49 -9.90 -26.29
N TYR A 145 -1.39 -9.49 -26.86
CA TYR A 145 -0.55 -10.33 -27.72
C TYR A 145 0.58 -10.94 -26.88
N PRO A 146 0.80 -12.26 -26.96
CA PRO A 146 1.94 -12.89 -26.32
C PRO A 146 3.24 -12.46 -27.01
N GLY A 147 4.18 -11.87 -26.25
CA GLY A 147 5.44 -11.34 -26.75
C GLY A 147 5.38 -9.89 -27.25
N ALA A 148 6.54 -9.23 -27.26
CA ALA A 148 6.66 -7.80 -27.55
C ALA A 148 6.40 -7.41 -29.02
N GLN A 149 6.61 -8.33 -29.95
CA GLN A 149 6.48 -8.12 -31.41
C GLN A 149 5.33 -8.93 -32.02
N ALA A 150 4.40 -9.38 -31.18
CA ALA A 150 3.41 -10.35 -31.61
C ALA A 150 2.53 -9.81 -32.76
N THR A 151 2.62 -10.52 -33.85
CA THR A 151 1.66 -10.51 -34.96
C THR A 151 0.97 -11.87 -34.91
N GLY A 152 -0.34 -11.90 -34.87
CA GLY A 152 -1.09 -13.16 -34.94
C GLY A 152 -2.07 -13.34 -33.80
N ARG A 153 -1.94 -14.44 -33.05
CA ARG A 153 -2.94 -14.81 -32.01
C ARG A 153 -2.90 -13.86 -30.84
N PHE A 154 -4.04 -13.35 -30.43
CA PHE A 154 -4.20 -12.51 -29.26
C PHE A 154 -5.30 -13.06 -28.35
N VAL A 155 -5.28 -12.64 -27.09
CA VAL A 155 -6.35 -12.87 -26.13
C VAL A 155 -7.09 -11.56 -25.92
N LYS A 156 -8.44 -11.63 -25.94
CA LYS A 156 -9.27 -10.48 -25.61
C LYS A 156 -9.29 -10.27 -24.09
N GLY A 157 -9.40 -9.02 -23.68
CA GLY A 157 -9.53 -8.66 -22.28
C GLY A 157 -10.22 -7.32 -22.10
N THR A 158 -10.49 -7.00 -20.84
CA THR A 158 -11.03 -5.70 -20.41
C THR A 158 -10.08 -5.09 -19.40
N ILE A 159 -9.60 -3.88 -19.67
CA ILE A 159 -8.82 -3.12 -18.70
C ILE A 159 -9.77 -2.61 -17.64
N SER A 160 -9.62 -3.09 -16.40
CA SER A 160 -10.44 -2.72 -15.23
C SER A 160 -9.84 -1.59 -14.40
N ASP A 161 -8.54 -1.32 -14.60
CA ASP A 161 -7.76 -0.36 -13.81
C ASP A 161 -6.59 0.12 -14.68
N LEU A 162 -6.47 1.43 -14.88
CA LEU A 162 -5.48 2.03 -15.77
C LEU A 162 -4.73 3.16 -15.07
N SER A 163 -3.42 3.19 -15.25
CA SER A 163 -2.53 4.28 -14.83
C SER A 163 -1.60 4.69 -15.98
N THR A 164 -0.82 5.74 -15.77
CA THR A 164 0.21 6.14 -16.73
C THR A 164 1.34 5.12 -16.88
N GLY A 165 1.53 4.22 -15.88
CA GLY A 165 2.61 3.23 -15.88
C GLY A 165 2.17 1.78 -16.07
N GLY A 166 0.87 1.49 -16.19
CA GLY A 166 0.40 0.12 -16.31
C GLY A 166 -1.11 -0.05 -16.24
N ALA A 167 -1.56 -1.30 -16.33
CA ALA A 167 -2.96 -1.66 -16.33
C ALA A 167 -3.22 -2.99 -15.59
N ALA A 168 -4.45 -3.15 -15.10
CA ALA A 168 -5.00 -4.43 -14.70
C ALA A 168 -6.03 -4.87 -15.74
N ILE A 169 -5.88 -6.09 -16.25
CA ILE A 169 -6.64 -6.62 -17.39
C ILE A 169 -7.33 -7.90 -16.96
N ALA A 170 -8.65 -7.93 -17.02
CA ALA A 170 -9.42 -9.14 -16.93
C ALA A 170 -9.39 -9.84 -18.29
N LEU A 171 -8.74 -11.00 -18.39
CA LEU A 171 -8.65 -11.78 -19.63
C LEU A 171 -9.94 -12.57 -19.83
N HIS A 172 -10.42 -12.63 -21.07
CA HIS A 172 -11.63 -13.40 -21.42
C HIS A 172 -11.30 -14.88 -21.66
N ASP A 173 -10.08 -15.18 -22.13
CA ASP A 173 -9.58 -16.51 -22.37
C ASP A 173 -8.24 -16.74 -21.67
N ASP A 174 -7.82 -18.00 -21.58
CA ASP A 174 -6.54 -18.34 -20.96
C ASP A 174 -5.37 -17.93 -21.87
N LEU A 175 -4.42 -17.23 -21.28
CA LEU A 175 -3.13 -16.97 -21.91
C LEU A 175 -2.26 -18.21 -21.67
N SER A 176 -2.23 -19.11 -22.63
CA SER A 176 -1.59 -20.44 -22.52
C SER A 176 -0.07 -20.41 -22.28
N VAL A 177 0.59 -19.27 -22.52
CA VAL A 177 2.02 -19.07 -22.26
C VAL A 177 2.25 -17.66 -21.75
N PHE A 178 2.92 -17.56 -20.58
CA PHE A 178 3.33 -16.27 -20.02
C PHE A 178 4.71 -15.91 -20.54
N TYR A 179 4.78 -14.90 -21.36
CA TYR A 179 6.00 -14.29 -21.84
C TYR A 179 6.49 -13.24 -20.85
N ASP A 180 7.80 -12.95 -20.88
CA ASP A 180 8.38 -11.87 -20.07
C ASP A 180 7.88 -10.48 -20.51
N GLU A 181 7.46 -10.36 -21.76
CA GLU A 181 6.83 -9.17 -22.33
C GLU A 181 5.58 -9.57 -23.12
N VAL A 182 4.58 -8.69 -23.10
CA VAL A 182 3.35 -8.75 -23.89
C VAL A 182 3.15 -7.43 -24.61
N LYS A 183 2.40 -7.43 -25.69
CA LYS A 183 1.90 -6.20 -26.34
C LYS A 183 0.43 -6.06 -25.99
N VAL A 184 0.04 -4.91 -25.44
CA VAL A 184 -1.34 -4.59 -25.10
C VAL A 184 -1.82 -3.48 -26.03
N VAL A 185 -2.91 -3.74 -26.75
CA VAL A 185 -3.51 -2.80 -27.70
C VAL A 185 -4.91 -2.44 -27.22
N PHE A 186 -5.17 -1.15 -27.08
CA PHE A 186 -6.47 -0.61 -26.64
C PHE A 186 -6.67 0.82 -27.15
N GLN A 187 -7.90 1.30 -27.10
CA GLN A 187 -8.29 2.63 -27.56
C GLN A 187 -8.70 3.50 -26.38
N LEU A 188 -8.23 4.74 -26.37
CA LEU A 188 -8.62 5.77 -25.41
C LEU A 188 -9.40 6.88 -26.10
N ALA A 189 -10.54 7.24 -25.56
CA ALA A 189 -11.25 8.47 -25.94
C ALA A 189 -10.70 9.64 -25.12
N VAL A 190 -9.99 10.58 -25.74
CA VAL A 190 -9.38 11.74 -25.09
C VAL A 190 -9.70 12.98 -25.88
N ALA A 191 -10.34 13.98 -25.25
CA ALA A 191 -10.71 15.25 -25.88
C ALA A 191 -11.42 15.05 -27.25
N GLU A 192 -12.43 14.17 -27.27
CA GLU A 192 -13.24 13.83 -28.47
C GLU A 192 -12.45 13.13 -29.61
N GLN A 193 -11.24 12.67 -29.29
CA GLN A 193 -10.42 11.92 -30.24
C GLN A 193 -10.15 10.51 -29.72
N ASP A 194 -10.21 9.55 -30.64
CA ASP A 194 -9.84 8.17 -30.37
C ASP A 194 -8.35 7.96 -30.63
N VAL A 195 -7.62 7.66 -29.55
CA VAL A 195 -6.18 7.40 -29.58
C VAL A 195 -5.91 5.91 -29.40
N MET A 196 -5.30 5.26 -30.37
CA MET A 196 -4.85 3.88 -30.26
C MET A 196 -3.56 3.82 -29.46
N ILE A 197 -3.54 2.96 -28.44
CA ILE A 197 -2.36 2.68 -27.61
C ILE A 197 -1.85 1.29 -27.97
N GLU A 198 -0.57 1.18 -28.28
CA GLU A 198 0.13 -0.08 -28.56
C GLU A 198 1.29 -0.29 -27.59
N ALA A 199 0.98 -0.55 -26.33
CA ALA A 199 1.96 -0.60 -25.26
C ALA A 199 2.72 -1.93 -25.23
N ARG A 200 4.04 -1.89 -25.23
CA ARG A 200 4.85 -3.00 -24.75
C ARG A 200 4.81 -3.00 -23.23
N ALA A 201 4.54 -4.17 -22.65
CA ALA A 201 4.31 -4.27 -21.22
C ALA A 201 4.92 -5.56 -20.64
N ARG A 202 5.35 -5.49 -19.38
CA ARG A 202 5.84 -6.62 -18.62
C ARG A 202 4.77 -7.08 -17.64
N PRO A 203 4.39 -8.37 -17.62
CA PRO A 203 3.52 -8.93 -16.60
C PRO A 203 4.15 -8.78 -15.22
N VAL A 204 3.43 -8.14 -14.28
CA VAL A 204 3.81 -7.98 -12.87
C VAL A 204 2.91 -8.77 -11.93
N ARG A 205 1.70 -9.13 -12.40
CA ARG A 205 0.80 -10.09 -11.78
C ARG A 205 0.28 -11.00 -12.87
N LYS A 206 0.47 -12.29 -12.71
CA LYS A 206 -0.06 -13.31 -13.61
C LYS A 206 -1.40 -13.82 -13.09
N PRO A 207 -2.32 -14.28 -13.96
CA PRO A 207 -3.50 -15.04 -13.53
C PRO A 207 -3.07 -16.19 -12.63
N ASP A 208 -3.86 -16.49 -11.63
CA ASP A 208 -3.57 -17.58 -10.70
C ASP A 208 -4.28 -18.88 -11.13
N GLU A 209 -3.87 -19.99 -10.51
CA GLU A 209 -4.44 -21.32 -10.76
C GLU A 209 -5.86 -21.45 -10.18
N THR A 210 -6.31 -20.49 -9.37
CA THR A 210 -7.63 -20.51 -8.73
C THR A 210 -8.75 -20.01 -9.65
N GLY A 211 -8.39 -19.60 -10.89
CA GLY A 211 -9.32 -19.17 -11.93
C GLY A 211 -9.52 -17.67 -12.04
N GLU A 212 -8.81 -16.86 -11.24
CA GLU A 212 -8.80 -15.41 -11.43
C GLU A 212 -7.97 -15.04 -12.66
N ARG A 213 -8.63 -14.65 -13.74
CA ARG A 213 -8.00 -14.27 -15.01
C ARG A 213 -7.50 -12.82 -15.03
N LEU A 214 -6.96 -12.33 -13.91
CA LEU A 214 -6.47 -10.97 -13.78
C LEU A 214 -4.97 -10.88 -14.08
N LEU A 215 -4.63 -10.21 -15.19
CA LEU A 215 -3.26 -9.90 -15.59
C LEU A 215 -2.92 -8.47 -15.21
N GLY A 216 -1.92 -8.28 -14.33
CA GLY A 216 -1.33 -6.98 -14.05
C GLY A 216 -0.13 -6.73 -14.95
N VAL A 217 -0.07 -5.58 -15.60
CA VAL A 217 1.04 -5.23 -16.50
C VAL A 217 1.64 -3.86 -16.15
N SER A 218 2.97 -3.75 -16.34
CA SER A 218 3.70 -2.48 -16.30
C SER A 218 4.13 -2.12 -17.74
N PHE A 219 3.83 -0.93 -18.19
CA PHE A 219 4.25 -0.45 -19.51
C PHE A 219 5.77 -0.22 -19.54
N VAL A 220 6.44 -0.82 -20.51
CA VAL A 220 7.91 -0.75 -20.66
C VAL A 220 8.30 0.34 -21.64
N ALA A 221 7.56 0.47 -22.73
CA ALA A 221 7.81 1.46 -23.75
C ALA A 221 6.51 2.05 -24.28
N LEU A 222 6.42 3.36 -24.24
CA LEU A 222 5.34 4.17 -24.79
C LEU A 222 5.96 5.34 -25.54
N SER A 223 5.40 5.69 -26.68
CA SER A 223 5.71 6.92 -27.40
C SER A 223 5.28 8.16 -26.59
N SER A 224 5.78 9.33 -26.95
CA SER A 224 5.39 10.58 -26.28
C SER A 224 3.90 10.89 -26.46
N ALA A 225 3.31 10.54 -27.60
CA ALA A 225 1.88 10.71 -27.87
C ALA A 225 1.03 9.80 -27.00
N GLU A 226 1.40 8.51 -26.86
CA GLU A 226 0.72 7.57 -25.99
C GLU A 226 0.80 7.95 -24.52
N LYS A 227 1.97 8.42 -24.06
CA LYS A 227 2.14 8.94 -22.69
C LYS A 227 1.21 10.12 -22.44
N LEU A 228 1.14 11.06 -23.37
CA LEU A 228 0.25 12.23 -23.24
C LEU A 228 -1.22 11.82 -23.20
N ALA A 229 -1.65 10.90 -24.06
CA ALA A 229 -3.00 10.39 -24.08
C ALA A 229 -3.38 9.67 -22.77
N LEU A 230 -2.48 8.83 -22.27
CA LEU A 230 -2.65 8.17 -20.96
C LEU A 230 -2.76 9.17 -19.80
N HIS A 231 -1.90 10.19 -19.77
CA HIS A 231 -1.97 11.24 -18.77
C HIS A 231 -3.29 11.98 -18.83
N ALA A 232 -3.72 12.39 -19.99
CA ALA A 232 -4.98 13.11 -20.18
C ALA A 232 -6.19 12.26 -19.74
N TYR A 233 -6.23 10.98 -20.14
CA TYR A 233 -7.29 10.05 -19.77
C TYR A 233 -7.36 9.82 -18.26
N VAL A 234 -6.23 9.50 -17.63
CA VAL A 234 -6.14 9.25 -16.19
C VAL A 234 -6.52 10.52 -15.40
N THR A 235 -6.02 11.69 -15.80
CA THR A 235 -6.37 12.96 -15.14
C THR A 235 -7.87 13.24 -15.23
N ALA A 236 -8.48 13.08 -16.40
CA ALA A 236 -9.91 13.25 -16.57
C ALA A 236 -10.73 12.26 -15.73
N GLY A 237 -10.29 11.01 -15.62
CA GLY A 237 -10.91 10.00 -14.76
C GLY A 237 -10.86 10.38 -13.29
N LEU A 238 -9.71 10.85 -12.79
CA LEU A 238 -9.55 11.30 -11.41
C LEU A 238 -10.44 12.50 -11.08
N VAL A 239 -10.56 13.46 -12.00
CA VAL A 239 -11.46 14.62 -11.81
C VAL A 239 -12.90 14.14 -11.69
N ARG A 240 -13.37 13.24 -12.55
CA ARG A 240 -14.73 12.66 -12.47
C ARG A 240 -14.98 11.95 -11.12
N GLU A 241 -13.99 11.20 -10.61
CA GLU A 241 -14.10 10.54 -9.30
C GLU A 241 -14.24 11.54 -8.14
N LEU A 242 -13.62 12.71 -8.24
CA LEU A 242 -13.74 13.78 -7.24
C LEU A 242 -15.11 14.51 -7.27
N GLU A 243 -15.72 14.58 -8.45
CA GLU A 243 -17.02 15.23 -8.63
C GLU A 243 -18.22 14.37 -8.18
N ILE A 244 -18.03 13.06 -7.92
CA ILE A 244 -19.08 12.18 -7.40
C ILE A 244 -19.30 12.51 -5.93
N PRO A 245 -20.51 12.95 -5.51
CA PRO A 245 -20.81 13.23 -4.10
C PRO A 245 -20.60 12.00 -3.21
N LEU A 246 -20.05 12.21 -2.00
CA LEU A 246 -19.71 11.15 -1.04
C LEU A 246 -20.86 10.18 -0.70
N TYR A 247 -22.12 10.63 -0.80
CA TYR A 247 -23.31 9.81 -0.56
C TYR A 247 -23.67 8.87 -1.74
N ALA A 248 -23.04 9.00 -2.89
CA ALA A 248 -23.22 8.13 -4.03
C ALA A 248 -22.17 6.99 -4.11
N ARG A 249 -21.28 6.88 -3.12
CA ARG A 249 -20.21 5.85 -3.04
C ARG A 249 -20.58 4.66 -2.14
N VAL A 250 -21.84 4.26 -2.10
CA VAL A 250 -22.33 3.10 -1.34
C VAL A 250 -22.26 1.83 -2.18
#